data_707a1d32678ed4e0c5493adc2b4ad60f
#
_entry.id   707a1d32678ed4e0c5493adc2b4ad60f
#
_cell.length_a   1.000
_cell.length_b   1.000
_cell.length_c   1.000
_cell.angle_alpha   90.00
_cell.angle_beta   90.00
_cell.angle_gamma   90.00
#
_symmetry.space_group_name_H-M   'P 1'
#
loop_
_entity.id
_entity.type
_entity.pdbx_description
1 polymer ?
#
loop_
_entity_poly.entity_id
_entity_poly.type
_entity_poly.pdbx_seq_one_letter_code
_entity_poly.pdbx_strand_id
1 'polypeptide(L)'
;MVTTHNLGLPRIGDRRQLKFSLEAYWRGDIDAHQLTAAAAQIRAQNHQHQQILDWTCVGDFSLYDHVLDTSIMLGHLPRRFEQQQLDPLDRYFQIARGRSTEASTPLAAAEMTKWFDTNYHYLVPEFDRETCFELNPEQLLRQIEECPSKNIKPVIIGPVTYLWLGKSKDESNPLDLLEQLLPVYQQLLQQLADVGIEWLQIDEPILVTELDQSWRHALRSAYFRLQTKAIKLLLTTYFGSLKENLQLACELPVAGLHIDATKARDEIDQIIDWLPQHKRLSLGVIDGRNIWRCDLNALLDWLEP
;
A
#
# COMPACT_ATOMS: atom_id res chain seq x y z
N MET A 1 -24.47 7.49 -9.15
CA MET A 1 -23.43 7.78 -10.16
C MET A 1 -22.29 6.82 -9.91
N VAL A 2 -21.87 6.08 -10.95
CA VAL A 2 -20.72 5.18 -10.92
C VAL A 2 -19.45 6.02 -11.08
N THR A 3 -18.39 5.69 -10.37
CA THR A 3 -17.07 6.32 -10.50
C THR A 3 -16.01 5.27 -10.79
N THR A 4 -15.02 5.65 -11.58
CA THR A 4 -13.95 4.76 -12.04
C THR A 4 -12.63 5.09 -11.37
N HIS A 5 -11.90 4.06 -10.96
CA HIS A 5 -10.55 4.17 -10.43
C HIS A 5 -9.77 2.87 -10.63
N ASN A 6 -8.48 2.89 -10.37
CA ASN A 6 -7.66 1.68 -10.23
C ASN A 6 -7.05 1.62 -8.82
N LEU A 7 -6.37 0.52 -8.50
CA LEU A 7 -5.68 0.33 -7.21
C LEU A 7 -4.24 0.83 -7.22
N GLY A 8 -3.71 1.15 -8.39
CA GLY A 8 -2.35 1.57 -8.65
C GLY A 8 -1.88 1.08 -10.01
N LEU A 9 -0.70 1.54 -10.44
CA LEU A 9 -0.06 1.17 -11.68
C LEU A 9 1.32 0.53 -11.45
N PRO A 10 1.78 -0.34 -12.40
CA PRO A 10 3.11 -0.91 -12.31
C PRO A 10 4.20 0.16 -12.27
N ARG A 11 5.08 0.08 -11.26
CA ARG A 11 6.18 1.03 -11.05
C ARG A 11 7.33 0.92 -12.06
N ILE A 12 7.40 -0.20 -12.80
CA ILE A 12 8.56 -0.52 -13.62
C ILE A 12 8.73 0.38 -14.85
N GLY A 13 7.63 1.01 -15.31
CA GLY A 13 7.55 1.75 -16.57
C GLY A 13 7.41 0.84 -17.79
N ASP A 14 6.83 1.35 -18.89
CA ASP A 14 6.47 0.59 -20.11
C ASP A 14 7.66 -0.12 -20.75
N ARG A 15 8.86 0.45 -20.62
CA ARG A 15 10.12 -0.06 -21.19
C ARG A 15 11.11 -0.48 -20.10
N ARG A 16 10.62 -0.77 -18.87
CA ARG A 16 11.45 -1.12 -17.72
C ARG A 16 12.42 0.00 -17.29
N GLN A 17 12.04 1.25 -17.49
CA GLN A 17 12.90 2.42 -17.22
C GLN A 17 13.41 2.40 -15.77
N LEU A 18 12.55 2.09 -14.80
CA LEU A 18 12.95 2.03 -13.39
C LEU A 18 14.08 1.02 -13.17
N LYS A 19 13.98 -0.17 -13.77
CA LYS A 19 15.02 -1.20 -13.66
C LYS A 19 16.37 -0.68 -14.12
N PHE A 20 16.42 -0.11 -15.33
CA PHE A 20 17.67 0.37 -15.91
C PHE A 20 18.25 1.55 -15.12
N SER A 21 17.41 2.47 -14.63
CA SER A 21 17.86 3.59 -13.79
C SER A 21 18.41 3.12 -12.45
N LEU A 22 17.77 2.13 -11.80
CA LEU A 22 18.27 1.53 -10.56
C LEU A 22 19.61 0.83 -10.78
N GLU A 23 19.74 0.03 -11.84
CA GLU A 23 20.98 -0.65 -12.15
C GLU A 23 22.13 0.33 -12.46
N ALA A 24 21.83 1.44 -13.17
CA ALA A 24 22.80 2.50 -13.47
C ALA A 24 23.22 3.22 -12.18
N TYR A 25 22.28 3.55 -11.29
CA TYR A 25 22.57 4.15 -10.01
C TYR A 25 23.48 3.25 -9.15
N TRP A 26 23.15 1.97 -9.05
CA TRP A 26 23.95 1.02 -8.27
C TRP A 26 25.36 0.76 -8.83
N ARG A 27 25.60 1.04 -10.12
CA ARG A 27 26.95 1.02 -10.71
C ARG A 27 27.69 2.34 -10.60
N GLY A 28 27.00 3.42 -10.17
CA GLY A 28 27.56 4.76 -10.14
C GLY A 28 27.57 5.48 -11.50
N ASP A 29 26.81 4.97 -12.49
CA ASP A 29 26.68 5.59 -13.83
C ASP A 29 25.80 6.84 -13.79
N ILE A 30 24.86 6.91 -12.84
CA ILE A 30 24.00 8.07 -12.58
C ILE A 30 23.97 8.38 -11.08
N ASP A 31 23.70 9.63 -10.74
CA ASP A 31 23.55 10.09 -9.36
C ASP A 31 22.11 9.98 -8.81
N ALA A 32 21.94 10.31 -7.53
CA ALA A 32 20.64 10.28 -6.85
C ALA A 32 19.60 11.22 -7.48
N HIS A 33 20.04 12.39 -7.97
CA HIS A 33 19.16 13.36 -8.65
C HIS A 33 18.64 12.79 -9.97
N GLN A 34 19.49 12.16 -10.76
CA GLN A 34 19.13 11.54 -12.03
C GLN A 34 18.16 10.36 -11.83
N LEU A 35 18.40 9.52 -10.79
CA LEU A 35 17.48 8.44 -10.43
C LEU A 35 16.10 8.98 -10.01
N THR A 36 16.09 10.01 -9.16
CA THR A 36 14.85 10.64 -8.68
C THR A 36 14.08 11.28 -9.84
N ALA A 37 14.77 11.93 -10.77
CA ALA A 37 14.16 12.51 -11.98
C ALA A 37 13.55 11.43 -12.88
N ALA A 38 14.24 10.30 -13.09
CA ALA A 38 13.71 9.17 -13.85
C ALA A 38 12.46 8.58 -13.18
N ALA A 39 12.45 8.46 -11.85
CA ALA A 39 11.29 8.01 -11.10
C ALA A 39 10.10 8.97 -11.24
N ALA A 40 10.33 10.28 -11.15
CA ALA A 40 9.31 11.31 -11.35
C ALA A 40 8.71 11.26 -12.77
N GLN A 41 9.51 11.01 -13.80
CA GLN A 41 9.02 10.83 -15.16
C GLN A 41 8.09 9.62 -15.30
N ILE A 42 8.40 8.50 -14.65
CA ILE A 42 7.55 7.31 -14.66
C ILE A 42 6.22 7.62 -13.95
N ARG A 43 6.25 8.29 -12.78
CA ARG A 43 5.03 8.71 -12.08
C ARG A 43 4.17 9.64 -12.93
N ALA A 44 4.79 10.61 -13.62
CA ALA A 44 4.07 11.52 -14.51
C ALA A 44 3.39 10.75 -15.67
N GLN A 45 4.04 9.75 -16.26
CA GLN A 45 3.42 8.88 -17.27
C GLN A 45 2.27 8.06 -16.69
N ASN A 46 2.44 7.50 -15.50
CA ASN A 46 1.39 6.76 -14.81
C ASN A 46 0.17 7.65 -14.52
N HIS A 47 0.38 8.90 -14.08
CA HIS A 47 -0.71 9.87 -13.89
C HIS A 47 -1.41 10.19 -15.22
N GLN A 48 -0.67 10.33 -16.33
CA GLN A 48 -1.24 10.55 -17.64
C GLN A 48 -2.14 9.38 -18.09
N HIS A 49 -1.73 8.14 -17.84
CA HIS A 49 -2.55 6.96 -18.14
C HIS A 49 -3.85 6.91 -17.34
N GLN A 50 -3.88 7.50 -16.15
CA GLN A 50 -5.06 7.56 -15.28
C GLN A 50 -6.00 8.74 -15.55
N GLN A 51 -5.69 9.64 -16.48
CA GLN A 51 -6.51 10.84 -16.76
C GLN A 51 -7.95 10.54 -17.22
N ILE A 52 -8.18 9.33 -17.72
CA ILE A 52 -9.52 8.87 -18.13
C ILE A 52 -10.37 8.36 -16.94
N LEU A 53 -9.77 8.23 -15.77
CA LEU A 53 -10.44 7.77 -14.56
C LEU A 53 -10.93 8.96 -13.72
N ASP A 54 -11.98 8.74 -12.93
CA ASP A 54 -12.50 9.76 -12.02
C ASP A 54 -11.54 10.04 -10.86
N TRP A 55 -10.76 9.04 -10.44
CA TRP A 55 -9.78 9.14 -9.36
C TRP A 55 -8.40 8.65 -9.80
N THR A 56 -7.38 9.44 -9.52
CA THR A 56 -5.98 9.12 -9.78
C THR A 56 -5.35 8.52 -8.52
N CYS A 57 -4.77 7.34 -8.65
CA CYS A 57 -4.02 6.68 -7.59
C CYS A 57 -2.63 7.32 -7.44
N VAL A 58 -2.19 7.54 -6.20
CA VAL A 58 -0.87 8.09 -5.83
C VAL A 58 -0.33 7.35 -4.62
N GLY A 59 0.99 7.22 -4.49
CA GLY A 59 1.61 6.45 -3.40
C GLY A 59 1.76 4.96 -3.73
N ASP A 60 1.34 4.55 -4.91
CA ASP A 60 1.51 3.21 -5.47
C ASP A 60 2.91 2.96 -6.06
N PHE A 61 3.71 4.01 -6.22
CA PHE A 61 5.06 3.95 -6.77
C PHE A 61 6.11 3.85 -5.66
N SER A 62 6.98 2.85 -5.75
CA SER A 62 8.18 2.71 -4.92
C SER A 62 9.43 2.47 -5.77
N LEU A 63 10.59 2.91 -5.29
CA LEU A 63 11.87 2.63 -5.96
C LEU A 63 12.21 1.15 -5.88
N TYR A 64 11.96 0.50 -4.77
CA TYR A 64 12.28 -0.90 -4.56
C TYR A 64 11.08 -1.72 -4.07
N ASP A 65 10.49 -1.37 -2.93
CA ASP A 65 9.42 -2.13 -2.28
C ASP A 65 8.48 -1.21 -1.48
N HIS A 66 7.17 -1.40 -1.64
CA HIS A 66 6.15 -0.58 -0.99
C HIS A 66 6.01 -0.86 0.51
N VAL A 67 6.42 -2.05 1.01
CA VAL A 67 6.45 -2.34 2.45
C VAL A 67 7.63 -1.62 3.10
N LEU A 68 8.79 -1.55 2.43
CA LEU A 68 9.90 -0.73 2.88
C LEU A 68 9.54 0.75 2.90
N ASP A 69 8.85 1.26 1.87
CA ASP A 69 8.37 2.65 1.84
C ASP A 69 7.41 2.92 3.01
N THR A 70 6.52 1.97 3.31
CA THR A 70 5.65 2.04 4.49
C THR A 70 6.45 2.05 5.79
N SER A 71 7.47 1.22 5.92
CA SER A 71 8.36 1.22 7.10
C SER A 71 9.04 2.57 7.29
N ILE A 72 9.55 3.17 6.22
CA ILE A 72 10.17 4.51 6.25
C ILE A 72 9.15 5.59 6.60
N MET A 73 7.95 5.51 6.03
CA MET A 73 6.85 6.44 6.35
C MET A 73 6.45 6.37 7.83
N LEU A 74 6.52 5.17 8.42
CA LEU A 74 6.23 4.94 9.84
C LEU A 74 7.44 5.17 10.75
N GLY A 75 8.59 5.63 10.20
CA GLY A 75 9.82 5.87 10.96
C GLY A 75 10.45 4.59 11.52
N HIS A 76 10.05 3.43 11.01
CA HIS A 76 10.49 2.13 11.50
C HIS A 76 11.56 1.52 10.58
N LEU A 77 12.78 1.40 11.13
CA LEU A 77 13.90 0.77 10.44
C LEU A 77 14.48 -0.36 11.31
N PRO A 78 15.04 -1.43 10.69
CA PRO A 78 15.76 -2.43 11.46
C PRO A 78 16.97 -1.80 12.19
N ARG A 79 17.16 -2.08 13.47
CA ARG A 79 18.16 -1.44 14.35
C ARG A 79 19.57 -1.38 13.79
N ARG A 80 19.98 -2.41 13.04
CA ARG A 80 21.33 -2.45 12.42
C ARG A 80 21.60 -1.34 11.41
N PHE A 81 20.52 -0.64 10.95
CA PHE A 81 20.63 0.48 10.01
C PHE A 81 20.46 1.87 10.67
N GLU A 82 20.02 1.95 11.93
CA GLU A 82 19.77 3.22 12.62
C GLU A 82 21.04 4.08 12.81
N GLN A 83 22.17 3.43 13.07
CA GLN A 83 23.43 4.13 13.37
C GLN A 83 24.22 4.54 12.11
N GLN A 84 23.70 4.26 10.92
CA GLN A 84 24.39 4.57 9.67
C GLN A 84 24.16 6.04 9.29
N GLN A 85 25.26 6.79 9.19
CA GLN A 85 25.26 8.16 8.67
C GLN A 85 25.34 8.12 7.13
N LEU A 86 24.26 7.68 6.50
CA LEU A 86 24.11 7.62 5.04
C LEU A 86 23.05 8.61 4.59
N ASP A 87 23.18 9.06 3.35
CA ASP A 87 22.07 9.72 2.65
C ASP A 87 20.80 8.85 2.69
N PRO A 88 19.61 9.43 2.80
CA PRO A 88 18.36 8.68 2.89
C PRO A 88 18.18 7.63 1.78
N LEU A 89 18.59 7.95 0.54
CA LEU A 89 18.47 7.03 -0.59
C LEU A 89 19.45 5.86 -0.49
N ASP A 90 20.69 6.12 -0.05
CA ASP A 90 21.68 5.07 0.16
C ASP A 90 21.31 4.16 1.32
N ARG A 91 20.75 4.72 2.40
CA ARG A 91 20.17 3.93 3.50
C ARG A 91 19.03 3.04 3.02
N TYR A 92 18.12 3.58 2.20
CA TYR A 92 17.04 2.83 1.57
C TYR A 92 17.55 1.59 0.83
N PHE A 93 18.55 1.75 -0.04
CA PHE A 93 19.12 0.63 -0.79
C PHE A 93 20.00 -0.28 0.06
N GLN A 94 20.62 0.22 1.12
CA GLN A 94 21.35 -0.62 2.05
C GLN A 94 20.40 -1.58 2.79
N ILE A 95 19.23 -1.12 3.23
CA ILE A 95 18.19 -1.99 3.83
C ILE A 95 17.73 -3.03 2.83
N ALA A 96 17.47 -2.61 1.60
CA ALA A 96 16.94 -3.47 0.55
C ALA A 96 17.93 -4.53 0.06
N ARG A 97 19.22 -4.22 0.01
CA ARG A 97 20.24 -5.03 -0.70
C ARG A 97 21.45 -5.40 0.17
N GLY A 98 21.54 -4.92 1.39
CA GLY A 98 22.72 -5.06 2.27
C GLY A 98 23.89 -4.15 1.87
N ARG A 99 23.76 -3.36 0.82
CA ARG A 99 24.78 -2.43 0.29
C ARG A 99 24.14 -1.28 -0.46
N SER A 100 24.77 -0.13 -0.43
CA SER A 100 24.51 1.02 -1.31
C SER A 100 25.75 1.38 -2.10
N THR A 101 25.68 2.43 -2.92
CA THR A 101 26.83 2.97 -3.66
C THR A 101 27.95 3.46 -2.73
N GLU A 102 27.61 4.05 -1.59
CA GLU A 102 28.54 4.70 -0.68
C GLU A 102 28.82 3.93 0.62
N ALA A 103 28.08 2.86 0.90
CA ALA A 103 28.25 2.10 2.13
C ALA A 103 29.61 1.41 2.18
N SER A 104 30.44 1.82 3.11
CA SER A 104 31.77 1.27 3.32
C SER A 104 31.75 -0.16 3.91
N THR A 105 30.68 -0.52 4.61
CA THR A 105 30.52 -1.83 5.27
C THR A 105 29.21 -2.47 4.86
N PRO A 106 29.23 -3.65 4.19
CA PRO A 106 28.02 -4.40 3.90
C PRO A 106 27.33 -4.86 5.19
N LEU A 107 26.02 -4.65 5.27
CA LEU A 107 25.16 -5.20 6.32
C LEU A 107 24.27 -6.28 5.74
N ALA A 108 23.76 -7.17 6.58
CA ALA A 108 22.75 -8.12 6.13
C ALA A 108 21.49 -7.38 5.68
N ALA A 109 21.07 -7.59 4.43
CA ALA A 109 19.81 -7.06 3.93
C ALA A 109 18.63 -7.54 4.78
N ALA A 110 17.50 -6.84 4.71
CA ALA A 110 16.26 -7.34 5.27
C ALA A 110 15.81 -8.62 4.55
N GLU A 111 15.10 -9.48 5.27
CA GLU A 111 14.54 -10.70 4.69
C GLU A 111 13.53 -10.35 3.60
N MET A 112 13.47 -11.13 2.53
CA MET A 112 12.48 -10.99 1.48
C MET A 112 11.56 -12.20 1.44
N THR A 113 10.25 -11.97 1.27
CA THR A 113 9.27 -13.03 1.05
C THR A 113 8.23 -12.58 0.03
N LYS A 114 7.40 -13.52 -0.44
CA LYS A 114 6.37 -13.23 -1.43
C LYS A 114 5.26 -12.36 -0.87
N TRP A 115 4.83 -11.38 -1.65
CA TRP A 115 3.63 -10.61 -1.41
C TRP A 115 2.42 -11.48 -1.75
N PHE A 116 1.79 -12.07 -0.73
CA PHE A 116 0.64 -12.96 -0.88
C PHE A 116 0.83 -14.00 -1.99
N ASP A 117 -0.19 -14.23 -2.82
CA ASP A 117 -0.16 -15.15 -3.96
C ASP A 117 0.40 -14.47 -5.22
N THR A 118 1.55 -13.83 -5.13
CA THR A 118 2.21 -13.19 -6.26
C THR A 118 3.67 -13.61 -6.39
N ASN A 119 4.29 -13.26 -7.51
CA ASN A 119 5.75 -13.36 -7.68
C ASN A 119 6.48 -12.09 -7.23
N TYR A 120 5.75 -11.08 -6.78
CA TYR A 120 6.36 -9.90 -6.18
C TYR A 120 6.84 -10.24 -4.77
N HIS A 121 8.04 -9.76 -4.42
CA HIS A 121 8.62 -9.96 -3.09
C HIS A 121 8.70 -8.62 -2.37
N TYR A 122 8.42 -8.64 -1.07
CA TYR A 122 8.56 -7.50 -0.19
C TYR A 122 9.62 -7.74 0.87
N LEU A 123 10.15 -6.65 1.41
CA LEU A 123 11.09 -6.65 2.53
C LEU A 123 10.31 -6.77 3.83
N VAL A 124 10.62 -7.81 4.61
CA VAL A 124 9.92 -8.13 5.85
C VAL A 124 10.29 -7.12 6.93
N PRO A 125 9.32 -6.36 7.50
CA PRO A 125 9.57 -5.52 8.67
C PRO A 125 10.08 -6.35 9.86
N GLU A 126 11.06 -5.85 10.59
CA GLU A 126 11.66 -6.55 11.73
C GLU A 126 11.26 -5.88 13.03
N PHE A 127 10.40 -6.52 13.80
CA PHE A 127 9.87 -5.98 15.06
C PHE A 127 10.59 -6.56 16.28
N ASP A 128 10.55 -5.81 17.36
CA ASP A 128 10.91 -6.23 18.72
C ASP A 128 10.10 -5.38 19.73
N ARG A 129 10.26 -5.65 21.04
CA ARG A 129 9.53 -4.94 22.13
C ARG A 129 9.86 -3.45 22.22
N GLU A 130 11.01 -3.03 21.68
CA GLU A 130 11.45 -1.64 21.71
C GLU A 130 11.15 -0.92 20.39
N THR A 131 10.47 -1.59 19.45
CA THR A 131 10.04 -0.97 18.20
C THR A 131 9.17 0.24 18.48
N CYS A 132 9.54 1.38 17.92
CA CYS A 132 8.81 2.64 18.00
C CYS A 132 8.43 3.10 16.59
N PHE A 133 7.39 3.93 16.51
CA PHE A 133 6.92 4.50 15.26
C PHE A 133 6.88 6.01 15.34
N GLU A 134 7.33 6.66 14.26
CA GLU A 134 7.31 8.10 14.09
C GLU A 134 6.93 8.45 12.66
N LEU A 135 5.95 9.34 12.47
CA LEU A 135 5.45 9.67 11.14
C LEU A 135 6.47 10.45 10.31
N ASN A 136 6.81 9.92 9.13
CA ASN A 136 7.59 10.57 8.09
C ASN A 136 6.87 10.47 6.72
N PRO A 137 5.90 11.34 6.43
CA PRO A 137 5.05 11.25 5.25
C PRO A 137 5.63 11.97 4.02
N GLU A 138 6.84 12.53 4.08
CA GLU A 138 7.41 13.42 3.08
C GLU A 138 7.38 12.84 1.66
N GLN A 139 7.68 11.55 1.51
CA GLN A 139 7.67 10.89 0.21
C GLN A 139 6.25 10.85 -0.37
N LEU A 140 5.26 10.48 0.43
CA LEU A 140 3.85 10.41 0.01
C LEU A 140 3.31 11.80 -0.33
N LEU A 141 3.56 12.79 0.53
CA LEU A 141 3.13 14.17 0.31
C LEU A 141 3.75 14.76 -0.97
N ARG A 142 5.03 14.50 -1.22
CA ARG A 142 5.69 14.90 -2.48
C ARG A 142 5.03 14.26 -3.71
N GLN A 143 4.70 12.97 -3.65
CA GLN A 143 4.00 12.30 -4.76
C GLN A 143 2.59 12.86 -4.98
N ILE A 144 1.91 13.30 -3.93
CA ILE A 144 0.61 13.99 -4.02
C ILE A 144 0.79 15.35 -4.71
N GLU A 145 1.79 16.14 -4.31
CA GLU A 145 2.09 17.43 -4.93
C GLU A 145 2.48 17.33 -6.41
N GLU A 146 3.19 16.27 -6.79
CA GLU A 146 3.56 16.00 -8.19
C GLU A 146 2.37 15.63 -9.08
N CYS A 147 1.24 15.21 -8.51
CA CYS A 147 0.09 14.74 -9.26
C CYS A 147 -0.77 15.91 -9.77
N PRO A 148 -0.96 16.06 -11.11
CA PRO A 148 -1.74 17.15 -11.68
C PRO A 148 -3.26 16.98 -11.55
N SER A 149 -3.72 15.81 -11.07
CA SER A 149 -5.15 15.51 -10.91
C SER A 149 -5.75 16.30 -9.74
N LYS A 150 -7.04 16.66 -9.88
CA LYS A 150 -7.80 17.24 -8.77
C LYS A 150 -8.36 16.19 -7.82
N ASN A 151 -8.66 15.01 -8.34
CA ASN A 151 -9.23 13.92 -7.58
C ASN A 151 -8.14 12.87 -7.31
N ILE A 152 -7.40 13.06 -6.24
CA ILE A 152 -6.30 12.18 -5.85
C ILE A 152 -6.82 11.19 -4.81
N LYS A 153 -6.47 9.93 -4.98
CA LYS A 153 -6.71 8.84 -4.05
C LYS A 153 -5.37 8.21 -3.67
N PRO A 154 -4.74 8.65 -2.58
CA PRO A 154 -3.52 8.01 -2.09
C PRO A 154 -3.76 6.55 -1.68
N VAL A 155 -2.68 5.77 -1.72
CA VAL A 155 -2.66 4.35 -1.34
C VAL A 155 -1.64 4.13 -0.24
N ILE A 156 -2.05 3.46 0.81
CA ILE A 156 -1.17 3.02 1.90
C ILE A 156 -1.50 1.58 2.31
N ILE A 157 -0.51 0.89 2.86
CA ILE A 157 -0.76 -0.40 3.52
C ILE A 157 -1.46 -0.12 4.86
N GLY A 158 -2.47 -0.92 5.18
CA GLY A 158 -3.18 -0.80 6.45
C GLY A 158 -2.34 -1.26 7.65
N PRO A 159 -2.62 -0.74 8.85
CA PRO A 159 -1.80 -0.99 10.04
C PRO A 159 -1.77 -2.46 10.43
N VAL A 160 -2.87 -3.19 10.23
CA VAL A 160 -2.95 -4.58 10.65
C VAL A 160 -2.22 -5.48 9.65
N THR A 161 -2.34 -5.23 8.34
CA THR A 161 -1.52 -5.90 7.33
C THR A 161 -0.04 -5.60 7.56
N TYR A 162 0.35 -4.36 7.86
CA TYR A 162 1.75 -4.01 8.11
C TYR A 162 2.36 -4.85 9.25
N LEU A 163 1.65 -4.98 10.37
CA LEU A 163 2.09 -5.81 11.49
C LEU A 163 2.13 -7.31 11.14
N TRP A 164 1.15 -7.79 10.36
CA TRP A 164 1.08 -9.17 9.93
C TRP A 164 2.23 -9.57 8.97
N LEU A 165 2.68 -8.63 8.15
CA LEU A 165 3.80 -8.84 7.21
C LEU A 165 5.16 -8.93 7.90
N GLY A 166 5.29 -8.38 9.09
CA GLY A 166 6.56 -8.32 9.81
C GLY A 166 6.85 -9.57 10.63
N LYS A 167 8.09 -9.67 11.09
CA LYS A 167 8.57 -10.74 11.96
C LYS A 167 9.18 -10.18 13.23
N SER A 168 8.78 -10.72 14.37
CA SER A 168 9.44 -10.45 15.65
C SER A 168 10.83 -11.07 15.68
N LYS A 169 11.79 -10.34 16.24
CA LYS A 169 13.18 -10.78 16.47
C LYS A 169 13.44 -11.23 17.91
N ASP A 170 12.50 -11.00 18.81
CA ASP A 170 12.59 -11.31 20.25
C ASP A 170 11.38 -12.09 20.76
N GLU A 171 10.66 -12.77 19.87
CA GLU A 171 9.46 -13.55 20.16
C GLU A 171 8.27 -12.74 20.72
N SER A 172 8.33 -11.40 20.73
CA SER A 172 7.18 -10.55 21.08
C SER A 172 6.06 -10.70 20.05
N ASN A 173 4.81 -10.46 20.47
CA ASN A 173 3.69 -10.50 19.55
C ASN A 173 3.63 -9.17 18.76
N PRO A 174 3.69 -9.18 17.40
CA PRO A 174 3.56 -7.94 16.62
C PRO A 174 2.29 -7.15 16.90
N LEU A 175 1.20 -7.79 17.32
CA LEU A 175 -0.05 -7.12 17.70
C LEU A 175 0.09 -6.21 18.92
N ASP A 176 1.07 -6.44 19.80
CA ASP A 176 1.33 -5.57 20.96
C ASP A 176 1.78 -4.16 20.52
N LEU A 177 2.28 -4.04 19.29
CA LEU A 177 2.69 -2.77 18.69
C LEU A 177 1.51 -1.94 18.14
N LEU A 178 0.31 -2.52 18.02
CA LEU A 178 -0.83 -1.83 17.41
C LEU A 178 -1.19 -0.54 18.14
N GLU A 179 -1.14 -0.55 19.47
CA GLU A 179 -1.50 0.61 20.31
C GLU A 179 -0.62 1.84 20.03
N GLN A 180 0.65 1.64 19.76
CA GLN A 180 1.58 2.75 19.44
C GLN A 180 1.61 3.06 17.92
N LEU A 181 1.23 2.12 17.06
CA LEU A 181 1.17 2.34 15.63
C LEU A 181 -0.02 3.20 15.21
N LEU A 182 -1.20 2.99 15.82
CA LEU A 182 -2.43 3.69 15.44
C LEU A 182 -2.37 5.21 15.58
N PRO A 183 -1.74 5.83 16.59
CA PRO A 183 -1.56 7.28 16.64
C PRO A 183 -0.80 7.84 15.45
N VAL A 184 0.17 7.09 14.89
CA VAL A 184 0.93 7.50 13.70
C VAL A 184 0.04 7.51 12.46
N TYR A 185 -0.80 6.49 12.29
CA TYR A 185 -1.82 6.49 11.24
C TYR A 185 -2.84 7.62 11.40
N GLN A 186 -3.28 7.92 12.63
CA GLN A 186 -4.19 9.05 12.88
C GLN A 186 -3.56 10.39 12.47
N GLN A 187 -2.27 10.60 12.79
CA GLN A 187 -1.53 11.78 12.34
C GLN A 187 -1.44 11.85 10.81
N LEU A 188 -1.16 10.72 10.15
CA LEU A 188 -1.14 10.65 8.68
C LEU A 188 -2.50 11.02 8.09
N LEU A 189 -3.59 10.44 8.60
CA LEU A 189 -4.95 10.75 8.15
C LEU A 189 -5.26 12.25 8.27
N GLN A 190 -4.85 12.88 9.39
CA GLN A 190 -5.05 14.31 9.58
C GLN A 190 -4.24 15.13 8.57
N GLN A 191 -2.95 14.81 8.35
CA GLN A 191 -2.12 15.54 7.38
C GLN A 191 -2.65 15.39 5.94
N LEU A 192 -3.13 14.21 5.56
CA LEU A 192 -3.74 14.00 4.25
C LEU A 192 -5.05 14.80 4.10
N ALA A 193 -5.86 14.88 5.14
CA ALA A 193 -7.06 15.73 5.15
C ALA A 193 -6.71 17.21 5.03
N ASP A 194 -5.66 17.68 5.73
CA ASP A 194 -5.22 19.07 5.70
C ASP A 194 -4.73 19.52 4.32
N VAL A 195 -4.17 18.61 3.51
CA VAL A 195 -3.81 18.86 2.10
C VAL A 195 -4.96 18.60 1.12
N GLY A 196 -6.18 18.36 1.63
CA GLY A 196 -7.40 18.30 0.85
C GLY A 196 -7.71 16.93 0.22
N ILE A 197 -7.10 15.86 0.71
CA ILE A 197 -7.43 14.50 0.26
C ILE A 197 -8.81 14.09 0.80
N GLU A 198 -9.71 13.75 -0.11
CA GLU A 198 -11.06 13.28 0.21
C GLU A 198 -11.13 11.77 0.47
N TRP A 199 -10.46 10.98 -0.36
CA TRP A 199 -10.44 9.52 -0.28
C TRP A 199 -9.02 9.00 -0.10
N LEU A 200 -8.86 8.04 0.83
CA LEU A 200 -7.64 7.27 1.03
C LEU A 200 -7.92 5.79 0.82
N GLN A 201 -7.19 5.16 -0.08
CA GLN A 201 -7.15 3.71 -0.19
C GLN A 201 -6.24 3.14 0.89
N ILE A 202 -6.78 2.22 1.70
CA ILE A 202 -6.03 1.54 2.75
C ILE A 202 -6.09 0.03 2.49
N ASP A 203 -4.95 -0.55 2.18
CA ASP A 203 -4.84 -1.93 1.72
C ASP A 203 -4.71 -2.90 2.90
N GLU A 204 -5.71 -3.76 3.09
CA GLU A 204 -5.73 -4.84 4.08
C GLU A 204 -5.94 -6.21 3.41
N PRO A 205 -5.01 -6.64 2.53
CA PRO A 205 -5.14 -7.92 1.85
C PRO A 205 -5.11 -9.14 2.78
N ILE A 206 -4.72 -9.00 4.05
CA ILE A 206 -4.84 -10.09 5.01
C ILE A 206 -6.29 -10.56 5.19
N LEU A 207 -7.28 -9.73 4.89
CA LEU A 207 -8.69 -10.09 4.96
C LEU A 207 -9.09 -11.23 4.02
N VAL A 208 -8.27 -11.56 2.99
CA VAL A 208 -8.50 -12.72 2.13
C VAL A 208 -7.77 -13.97 2.62
N THR A 209 -7.13 -13.91 3.79
CA THR A 209 -6.44 -15.04 4.42
C THR A 209 -7.24 -15.59 5.61
N GLU A 210 -6.86 -16.76 6.10
CA GLU A 210 -7.40 -17.27 7.36
C GLU A 210 -6.82 -16.45 8.52
N LEU A 211 -7.71 -15.80 9.29
CA LEU A 211 -7.34 -15.00 10.45
C LEU A 211 -7.87 -15.63 11.73
N ASP A 212 -7.02 -15.72 12.73
CA ASP A 212 -7.47 -16.05 14.08
C ASP A 212 -8.23 -14.89 14.75
N GLN A 213 -8.76 -15.14 15.94
CA GLN A 213 -9.57 -14.14 16.66
C GLN A 213 -8.76 -12.90 17.06
N SER A 214 -7.46 -13.04 17.30
CA SER A 214 -6.59 -11.92 17.70
C SER A 214 -6.46 -10.93 16.56
N TRP A 215 -6.18 -11.39 15.34
CA TRP A 215 -6.10 -10.54 14.14
C TRP A 215 -7.44 -9.92 13.76
N ARG A 216 -8.53 -10.68 13.88
CA ARG A 216 -9.90 -10.14 13.65
C ARG A 216 -10.25 -9.06 14.66
N HIS A 217 -9.87 -9.24 15.93
CA HIS A 217 -10.04 -8.23 16.96
C HIS A 217 -9.18 -6.98 16.68
N ALA A 218 -7.95 -7.19 16.28
CA ALA A 218 -7.03 -6.10 15.89
C ALA A 218 -7.60 -5.24 14.76
N LEU A 219 -8.18 -5.85 13.71
CA LEU A 219 -8.86 -5.13 12.63
C LEU A 219 -10.02 -4.29 13.16
N ARG A 220 -10.91 -4.86 13.99
CA ARG A 220 -12.01 -4.09 14.59
C ARG A 220 -11.49 -2.91 15.41
N SER A 221 -10.55 -3.17 16.30
CA SER A 221 -9.96 -2.13 17.18
C SER A 221 -9.29 -1.03 16.35
N ALA A 222 -8.48 -1.40 15.37
CA ALA A 222 -7.76 -0.45 14.53
C ALA A 222 -8.72 0.47 13.78
N TYR A 223 -9.67 -0.08 13.05
CA TYR A 223 -10.57 0.73 12.23
C TYR A 223 -11.58 1.53 13.04
N PHE A 224 -11.98 1.05 14.21
CA PHE A 224 -12.79 1.85 15.13
C PHE A 224 -12.02 3.10 15.63
N ARG A 225 -10.72 2.97 15.90
CA ARG A 225 -9.86 4.10 16.30
C ARG A 225 -9.46 5.02 15.16
N LEU A 226 -9.35 4.48 13.93
CA LEU A 226 -9.05 5.26 12.74
C LEU A 226 -10.27 5.94 12.14
N GLN A 227 -11.45 5.69 12.66
CA GLN A 227 -12.68 6.33 12.21
C GLN A 227 -12.57 7.85 12.31
N THR A 228 -12.76 8.53 11.18
CA THR A 228 -12.71 9.99 11.09
C THR A 228 -13.75 10.50 10.10
N LYS A 229 -14.13 11.77 10.26
CA LYS A 229 -14.98 12.49 9.29
C LYS A 229 -14.16 13.33 8.31
N ALA A 230 -12.85 13.47 8.57
CA ALA A 230 -11.98 14.35 7.80
C ALA A 230 -11.60 13.74 6.44
N ILE A 231 -11.48 12.41 6.37
CA ILE A 231 -11.10 11.68 5.17
C ILE A 231 -11.92 10.38 5.05
N LYS A 232 -12.30 10.02 3.85
CA LYS A 232 -13.04 8.78 3.56
C LYS A 232 -12.07 7.63 3.31
N LEU A 233 -12.17 6.56 4.10
CA LEU A 233 -11.35 5.37 3.94
C LEU A 233 -12.02 4.39 2.98
N LEU A 234 -11.28 3.97 1.95
CA LEU A 234 -11.61 2.83 1.10
C LEU A 234 -10.78 1.64 1.58
N LEU A 235 -11.39 0.75 2.35
CA LEU A 235 -10.79 -0.52 2.75
C LEU A 235 -10.64 -1.39 1.50
N THR A 236 -9.42 -1.79 1.19
CA THR A 236 -9.13 -2.47 -0.07
C THR A 236 -8.58 -3.86 0.17
N THR A 237 -9.20 -4.84 -0.48
CA THR A 237 -8.77 -6.23 -0.50
C THR A 237 -8.59 -6.70 -1.93
N TYR A 238 -7.71 -7.66 -2.14
CA TYR A 238 -7.43 -8.24 -3.45
C TYR A 238 -6.83 -9.64 -3.32
N PHE A 239 -6.69 -10.35 -4.44
CA PHE A 239 -6.13 -11.70 -4.60
C PHE A 239 -7.06 -12.86 -4.23
N GLY A 240 -8.22 -12.64 -3.64
CA GLY A 240 -9.11 -13.74 -3.27
C GLY A 240 -10.39 -13.28 -2.61
N SER A 241 -11.17 -14.27 -2.23
CA SER A 241 -12.43 -14.14 -1.52
C SER A 241 -12.21 -13.83 -0.04
N LEU A 242 -13.11 -13.05 0.55
CA LEU A 242 -13.12 -12.70 1.97
C LEU A 242 -13.49 -13.87 2.88
N LYS A 243 -14.30 -14.81 2.37
CA LYS A 243 -14.75 -16.00 3.09
C LYS A 243 -15.30 -15.67 4.49
N GLU A 244 -14.68 -16.24 5.52
CA GLU A 244 -15.08 -16.02 6.92
C GLU A 244 -14.84 -14.59 7.43
N ASN A 245 -14.09 -13.77 6.71
CA ASN A 245 -13.85 -12.38 7.05
C ASN A 245 -14.84 -11.41 6.36
N LEU A 246 -15.77 -11.92 5.52
CA LEU A 246 -16.72 -11.09 4.76
C LEU A 246 -17.52 -10.18 5.67
N GLN A 247 -18.17 -10.75 6.68
CA GLN A 247 -18.96 -9.97 7.63
C GLN A 247 -18.10 -8.92 8.35
N LEU A 248 -16.91 -9.31 8.82
CA LEU A 248 -15.96 -8.40 9.45
C LEU A 248 -15.64 -7.21 8.52
N ALA A 249 -15.27 -7.47 7.27
CA ALA A 249 -14.92 -6.41 6.31
C ALA A 249 -16.09 -5.45 6.05
N CYS A 250 -17.32 -5.98 5.94
CA CYS A 250 -18.54 -5.17 5.76
C CYS A 250 -18.87 -4.30 6.99
N GLU A 251 -18.58 -4.79 8.21
CA GLU A 251 -18.88 -4.09 9.47
C GLU A 251 -17.85 -3.01 9.83
N LEU A 252 -16.58 -3.10 9.37
CA LEU A 252 -15.54 -2.12 9.72
C LEU A 252 -16.00 -0.69 9.40
N PRO A 253 -15.77 0.30 10.29
CA PRO A 253 -16.27 1.67 10.13
C PRO A 253 -15.48 2.48 9.11
N VAL A 254 -15.59 2.10 7.85
CA VAL A 254 -14.97 2.74 6.67
C VAL A 254 -16.03 3.29 5.74
N ALA A 255 -15.66 4.20 4.85
CA ALA A 255 -16.58 4.82 3.90
C ALA A 255 -16.85 3.94 2.66
N GLY A 256 -15.95 3.04 2.35
CA GLY A 256 -16.09 2.10 1.23
C GLY A 256 -15.31 0.80 1.44
N LEU A 257 -15.74 -0.24 0.74
CA LEU A 257 -15.09 -1.54 0.68
C LEU A 257 -14.78 -1.86 -0.78
N HIS A 258 -13.52 -2.18 -1.09
CA HIS A 258 -13.11 -2.71 -2.39
C HIS A 258 -12.87 -4.22 -2.29
N ILE A 259 -13.39 -4.95 -3.26
CA ILE A 259 -13.18 -6.39 -3.42
C ILE A 259 -12.71 -6.74 -4.83
N ASP A 260 -11.94 -7.81 -4.93
CA ASP A 260 -11.50 -8.38 -6.20
C ASP A 260 -12.62 -9.24 -6.80
N ALA A 261 -13.51 -8.61 -7.58
CA ALA A 261 -14.62 -9.30 -8.23
C ALA A 261 -14.18 -10.24 -9.36
N THR A 262 -12.90 -10.25 -9.75
CA THR A 262 -12.36 -11.27 -10.66
C THR A 262 -12.11 -12.61 -9.98
N LYS A 263 -11.93 -12.60 -8.64
CA LYS A 263 -11.65 -13.79 -7.82
C LYS A 263 -12.77 -14.14 -6.83
N ALA A 264 -13.57 -13.15 -6.45
CA ALA A 264 -14.62 -13.28 -5.42
C ALA A 264 -16.01 -12.89 -5.95
N ARG A 265 -16.28 -13.19 -7.23
CA ARG A 265 -17.56 -12.83 -7.86
C ARG A 265 -18.77 -13.48 -7.19
N ASP A 266 -18.60 -14.66 -6.66
CA ASP A 266 -19.61 -15.45 -5.95
C ASP A 266 -19.97 -14.90 -4.56
N GLU A 267 -19.14 -14.01 -4.00
CA GLU A 267 -19.42 -13.36 -2.71
C GLU A 267 -20.18 -12.03 -2.84
N ILE A 268 -20.37 -11.52 -4.06
CA ILE A 268 -20.91 -10.15 -4.26
C ILE A 268 -22.33 -10.00 -3.72
N ASP A 269 -23.19 -10.98 -3.94
CA ASP A 269 -24.57 -10.93 -3.43
C ASP A 269 -24.58 -10.88 -1.91
N GLN A 270 -23.72 -11.68 -1.25
CA GLN A 270 -23.59 -11.66 0.21
C GLN A 270 -23.02 -10.33 0.70
N ILE A 271 -22.06 -9.76 -0.03
CA ILE A 271 -21.48 -8.45 0.31
C ILE A 271 -22.53 -7.35 0.20
N ILE A 272 -23.37 -7.36 -0.84
CA ILE A 272 -24.45 -6.39 -1.01
C ILE A 272 -25.45 -6.50 0.15
N ASP A 273 -25.77 -7.70 0.60
CA ASP A 273 -26.69 -7.94 1.71
C ASP A 273 -26.13 -7.44 3.06
N TRP A 274 -24.80 -7.57 3.28
CA TRP A 274 -24.15 -7.22 4.54
C TRP A 274 -23.60 -5.79 4.56
N LEU A 275 -23.30 -5.18 3.40
CA LEU A 275 -22.69 -3.87 3.34
C LEU A 275 -23.71 -2.77 3.68
N PRO A 276 -23.49 -1.95 4.71
CA PRO A 276 -24.38 -0.85 5.05
C PRO A 276 -24.59 0.11 3.87
N GLN A 277 -25.85 0.53 3.62
CA GLN A 277 -26.22 1.37 2.48
C GLN A 277 -25.47 2.69 2.33
N HIS A 278 -24.90 3.21 3.41
CA HIS A 278 -24.11 4.44 3.39
C HIS A 278 -22.67 4.24 2.89
N LYS A 279 -22.21 2.99 2.78
CA LYS A 279 -20.89 2.66 2.28
C LYS A 279 -20.88 2.53 0.75
N ARG A 280 -19.72 2.82 0.16
CA ARG A 280 -19.46 2.58 -1.26
C ARG A 280 -18.91 1.17 -1.46
N LEU A 281 -19.49 0.43 -2.37
CA LEU A 281 -18.91 -0.81 -2.87
C LEU A 281 -18.05 -0.48 -4.09
N SER A 282 -16.79 -0.90 -4.06
CA SER A 282 -15.86 -0.81 -5.17
C SER A 282 -15.53 -2.21 -5.67
N LEU A 283 -15.65 -2.42 -6.97
CA LEU A 283 -15.47 -3.73 -7.60
C LEU A 283 -14.23 -3.73 -8.49
N GLY A 284 -13.27 -4.60 -8.17
CA GLY A 284 -12.13 -4.91 -9.02
C GLY A 284 -12.56 -5.85 -10.15
N VAL A 285 -12.96 -5.29 -11.28
CA VAL A 285 -13.59 -6.05 -12.38
C VAL A 285 -12.64 -6.35 -13.53
N ILE A 286 -11.44 -5.80 -13.51
CA ILE A 286 -10.40 -6.03 -14.53
C ILE A 286 -9.30 -6.89 -13.92
N ASP A 287 -9.03 -8.07 -14.52
CA ASP A 287 -7.92 -8.91 -14.10
C ASP A 287 -6.59 -8.36 -14.65
N GLY A 288 -5.91 -7.54 -13.83
CA GLY A 288 -4.59 -6.98 -14.14
C GLY A 288 -3.43 -7.98 -14.07
N ARG A 289 -3.67 -9.24 -13.69
CA ARG A 289 -2.65 -10.30 -13.58
C ARG A 289 -2.48 -11.13 -14.86
N ASN A 290 -3.32 -10.89 -15.87
CA ASN A 290 -3.23 -11.56 -17.17
C ASN A 290 -3.11 -10.55 -18.33
N ILE A 291 -2.86 -11.06 -19.55
CA ILE A 291 -2.68 -10.25 -20.75
C ILE A 291 -3.96 -10.12 -21.59
N TRP A 292 -5.03 -10.75 -21.19
CA TRP A 292 -6.26 -10.79 -21.97
C TRP A 292 -7.06 -9.52 -21.76
N ARG A 293 -7.64 -9.01 -22.84
CA ARG A 293 -8.59 -7.91 -22.76
C ARG A 293 -9.87 -8.39 -22.04
N CYS A 294 -10.34 -7.57 -21.12
CA CYS A 294 -11.64 -7.77 -20.51
C CYS A 294 -12.74 -7.58 -21.55
N ASP A 295 -13.73 -8.48 -21.56
CA ASP A 295 -14.97 -8.27 -22.31
C ASP A 295 -15.84 -7.25 -21.56
N LEU A 296 -15.72 -5.99 -21.97
CA LEU A 296 -16.41 -4.88 -21.33
C LEU A 296 -17.94 -4.95 -21.51
N ASN A 297 -18.43 -5.53 -22.61
CA ASN A 297 -19.88 -5.66 -22.84
C ASN A 297 -20.47 -6.68 -21.85
N ALA A 298 -19.87 -7.87 -21.79
CA ALA A 298 -20.28 -8.88 -20.82
C ALA A 298 -20.16 -8.39 -19.35
N LEU A 299 -19.19 -7.52 -19.08
CA LEU A 299 -19.03 -6.89 -17.76
C LEU A 299 -20.17 -5.90 -17.47
N LEU A 300 -20.51 -5.04 -18.44
CA LEU A 300 -21.59 -4.07 -18.28
C LEU A 300 -22.95 -4.78 -18.13
N ASP A 301 -23.24 -5.79 -18.94
CA ASP A 301 -24.45 -6.61 -18.82
C ASP A 301 -24.59 -7.28 -17.43
N TRP A 302 -23.44 -7.61 -16.81
CA TRP A 302 -23.44 -8.16 -15.46
C TRP A 302 -23.65 -7.10 -14.37
N LEU A 303 -23.12 -5.88 -14.56
CA LEU A 303 -23.24 -4.78 -13.60
C LEU A 303 -24.62 -4.09 -13.66
N GLU A 304 -25.30 -4.17 -14.80
CA GLU A 304 -26.62 -3.56 -15.05
C GLU A 304 -27.62 -4.66 -15.45
N PRO A 305 -28.02 -5.57 -14.51
CA PRO A 305 -28.94 -6.67 -14.81
C PRO A 305 -30.39 -6.23 -15.07
#